data_dda46d8d18eb4b41187969add9f5e134
#
_entry.id   dda46d8d18eb4b41187969add9f5e134
#
_cell.length_a   1.000
_cell.length_b   1.000
_cell.length_c   1.000
_cell.angle_alpha   90.00
_cell.angle_beta   90.00
_cell.angle_gamma   90.00
#
_symmetry.space_group_name_H-M   'P 1'
#
loop_
_entity.id
_entity.type
_entity.pdbx_description
1 polymer ?
#
loop_
_entity_poly.entity_id
_entity_poly.type
_entity_poly.pdbx_seq_one_letter_code
_entity_poly.pdbx_strand_id
1 'polypeptide(L)'
;MTRKPKVLVLGCFDTKGEIFAYLRQCLVAEGAEVMTINVGVLGSTDLFPVDIETESICTAAEVSLETLRTKNDRGYAMQILGEGAAKVLAELNRKGSIDAVIGMGGGSGTYVTLKAMQSLPLGLPKICLSTLATKDLSDLIGVKDILLMPSVVDVAALNSIIKPIIQQAAAALVGMCGVKRTDGASSRQRIAISMFGNTSVCVDHCTQLLEARGYEVMAFH
;
A
#
# COMPACT_ATOMS: atom_id res chain seq x y z
N MET A 1 18.64 15.33 14.81
CA MET A 1 18.06 15.30 13.45
C MET A 1 17.19 14.06 13.36
N THR A 2 15.90 14.20 13.08
CA THR A 2 15.00 13.07 12.86
C THR A 2 15.43 12.34 11.56
N ARG A 3 15.50 11.01 11.60
CA ARG A 3 15.81 10.19 10.42
C ARG A 3 14.78 10.47 9.31
N LYS A 4 15.25 10.60 8.07
CA LYS A 4 14.36 10.72 6.90
C LYS A 4 13.51 9.44 6.77
N PRO A 5 12.19 9.55 6.55
CA PRO A 5 11.37 8.37 6.34
C PRO A 5 11.72 7.68 5.00
N LYS A 6 11.80 6.36 5.03
CA LYS A 6 12.03 5.53 3.84
C LYS A 6 10.70 5.15 3.23
N VAL A 7 10.35 5.80 2.12
CA VAL A 7 9.10 5.59 1.41
C VAL A 7 9.32 4.68 0.22
N LEU A 8 8.57 3.59 0.14
CA LEU A 8 8.58 2.70 -1.00
C LEU A 8 7.50 3.13 -2.00
N VAL A 9 7.90 3.31 -3.26
CA VAL A 9 7.03 3.58 -4.41
C VAL A 9 6.92 2.32 -5.26
N LEU A 10 5.69 1.83 -5.46
CA LEU A 10 5.39 0.64 -6.25
C LEU A 10 4.52 1.01 -7.45
N GLY A 11 4.91 0.56 -8.65
CA GLY A 11 4.12 0.85 -9.85
C GLY A 11 4.63 0.23 -11.15
N CYS A 12 3.84 0.38 -12.21
CA CYS A 12 4.22 -0.03 -13.58
C CYS A 12 5.04 1.09 -14.23
N PHE A 13 6.36 1.04 -14.11
CA PHE A 13 7.23 2.11 -14.57
C PHE A 13 7.46 2.09 -16.07
N ASP A 14 7.25 0.95 -16.71
CA ASP A 14 7.31 0.75 -18.16
C ASP A 14 6.32 1.63 -18.95
N THR A 15 5.11 1.80 -18.42
CA THR A 15 4.04 2.55 -19.12
C THR A 15 3.71 3.89 -18.46
N LYS A 16 4.20 4.13 -17.23
CA LYS A 16 3.84 5.28 -16.39
C LYS A 16 5.05 5.96 -15.76
N GLY A 17 6.24 5.83 -16.38
CA GLY A 17 7.49 6.34 -15.84
C GLY A 17 7.45 7.83 -15.47
N GLU A 18 6.90 8.70 -16.33
CA GLU A 18 6.85 10.15 -16.07
C GLU A 18 6.05 10.51 -14.82
N ILE A 19 4.90 9.87 -14.63
CA ILE A 19 4.04 10.20 -13.49
C ILE A 19 4.65 9.67 -12.17
N PHE A 20 5.36 8.53 -12.21
CA PHE A 20 6.11 8.02 -11.07
C PHE A 20 7.39 8.82 -10.79
N ALA A 21 8.06 9.35 -11.83
CA ALA A 21 9.16 10.29 -11.66
C ALA A 21 8.70 11.54 -10.89
N TYR A 22 7.53 12.07 -11.23
CA TYR A 22 6.94 13.21 -10.55
C TYR A 22 6.57 12.90 -9.09
N LEU A 23 5.95 11.74 -8.82
CA LEU A 23 5.67 11.31 -7.45
C LEU A 23 6.96 11.20 -6.63
N ARG A 24 8.01 10.60 -7.20
CA ARG A 24 9.31 10.48 -6.56
C ARG A 24 9.90 11.85 -6.22
N GLN A 25 9.81 12.82 -7.15
CA GLN A 25 10.26 14.20 -6.90
C GLN A 25 9.49 14.84 -5.75
N CYS A 26 8.17 14.69 -5.70
CA CYS A 26 7.35 15.21 -4.60
C CYS A 26 7.76 14.60 -3.25
N LEU A 27 7.95 13.28 -3.16
CA LEU A 27 8.37 12.61 -1.92
C LEU A 27 9.75 13.07 -1.45
N VAL A 28 10.70 13.25 -2.38
CA VAL A 28 12.04 13.78 -2.06
C VAL A 28 11.96 15.23 -1.57
N ALA A 29 11.10 16.05 -2.18
CA ALA A 29 10.87 17.43 -1.76
C ALA A 29 10.28 17.51 -0.34
N GLU A 30 9.42 16.56 0.04
CA GLU A 30 8.90 16.41 1.41
C GLU A 30 9.93 15.79 2.39
N GLY A 31 11.14 15.49 1.93
CA GLY A 31 12.25 15.04 2.78
C GLY A 31 12.34 13.52 2.94
N ALA A 32 11.63 12.73 2.16
CA ALA A 32 11.72 11.27 2.18
C ALA A 32 12.97 10.73 1.44
N GLU A 33 13.46 9.59 1.89
CA GLU A 33 14.31 8.68 1.12
C GLU A 33 13.39 7.73 0.34
N VAL A 34 13.55 7.64 -0.98
CA VAL A 34 12.63 6.91 -1.84
C VAL A 34 13.27 5.65 -2.38
N MET A 35 12.62 4.51 -2.14
CA MET A 35 12.89 3.21 -2.77
C MET A 35 11.82 2.92 -3.80
N THR A 36 12.19 2.30 -4.93
CA THR A 36 11.30 2.06 -6.07
C THR A 36 11.20 0.58 -6.43
N ILE A 37 9.98 0.12 -6.67
CA ILE A 37 9.68 -1.25 -7.14
C ILE A 37 8.89 -1.16 -8.45
N ASN A 38 9.46 -1.71 -9.51
CA ASN A 38 8.76 -1.88 -10.78
C ASN A 38 7.93 -3.18 -10.78
N VAL A 39 6.69 -3.07 -11.23
CA VAL A 39 5.78 -4.21 -11.49
C VAL A 39 5.24 -4.18 -12.92
N GLY A 40 5.92 -3.47 -13.82
CA GLY A 40 5.62 -3.46 -15.26
C GLY A 40 6.18 -4.69 -15.96
N VAL A 41 5.39 -5.36 -16.81
CA VAL A 41 5.83 -6.57 -17.53
C VAL A 41 6.52 -6.27 -18.86
N LEU A 42 6.37 -5.04 -19.40
CA LEU A 42 6.87 -4.66 -20.73
C LEU A 42 8.28 -4.09 -20.69
N GLY A 43 8.78 -3.71 -19.53
CA GLY A 43 10.11 -3.12 -19.36
C GLY A 43 10.25 -2.31 -18.08
N SER A 44 11.11 -1.31 -18.12
CA SER A 44 11.41 -0.41 -17.00
C SER A 44 11.40 1.06 -17.46
N THR A 45 12.02 1.96 -16.69
CA THR A 45 12.15 3.38 -17.01
C THR A 45 13.58 3.85 -16.80
N ASP A 46 14.02 4.81 -17.63
CA ASP A 46 15.31 5.49 -17.49
C ASP A 46 15.19 6.84 -16.76
N LEU A 47 13.99 7.24 -16.35
CA LEU A 47 13.72 8.55 -15.75
C LEU A 47 14.19 8.66 -14.30
N PHE A 48 14.38 7.52 -13.62
CA PHE A 48 14.89 7.43 -12.25
C PHE A 48 15.45 6.02 -11.99
N PRO A 49 16.33 5.85 -10.98
CA PRO A 49 16.82 4.54 -10.59
C PRO A 49 15.68 3.67 -10.08
N VAL A 50 15.66 2.39 -10.51
CA VAL A 50 14.75 1.37 -10.02
C VAL A 50 15.52 0.42 -9.11
N ASP A 51 15.12 0.33 -7.84
CA ASP A 51 15.84 -0.47 -6.83
C ASP A 51 15.50 -1.96 -6.94
N ILE A 52 14.25 -2.28 -7.29
CA ILE A 52 13.77 -3.65 -7.44
C ILE A 52 12.97 -3.74 -8.73
N GLU A 53 13.47 -4.55 -9.66
CA GLU A 53 12.84 -4.79 -10.96
C GLU A 53 11.84 -5.94 -10.91
N THR A 54 10.98 -5.98 -11.94
CA THR A 54 9.87 -6.95 -12.07
C THR A 54 10.35 -8.39 -12.04
N GLU A 55 11.57 -8.68 -12.52
CA GLU A 55 12.18 -10.01 -12.45
C GLU A 55 12.29 -10.53 -11.01
N SER A 56 12.69 -9.66 -10.08
CA SER A 56 12.78 -10.00 -8.65
C SER A 56 11.40 -10.28 -8.05
N ILE A 57 10.38 -9.54 -8.48
CA ILE A 57 8.99 -9.75 -8.06
C ILE A 57 8.49 -11.11 -8.59
N CYS A 58 8.73 -11.40 -9.85
CA CYS A 58 8.39 -12.69 -10.46
C CYS A 58 9.11 -13.86 -9.76
N THR A 59 10.41 -13.70 -9.48
CA THR A 59 11.19 -14.69 -8.74
C THR A 59 10.61 -14.97 -7.36
N ALA A 60 10.20 -13.94 -6.63
CA ALA A 60 9.54 -14.09 -5.33
C ALA A 60 8.22 -14.87 -5.43
N ALA A 61 7.51 -14.76 -6.56
CA ALA A 61 6.31 -15.53 -6.86
C ALA A 61 6.59 -16.91 -7.48
N GLU A 62 7.87 -17.30 -7.64
CA GLU A 62 8.30 -18.58 -8.24
C GLU A 62 7.90 -18.75 -9.72
N VAL A 63 7.79 -17.64 -10.45
CA VAL A 63 7.43 -17.57 -11.87
C VAL A 63 8.47 -16.72 -12.60
N SER A 64 8.81 -17.04 -13.86
CA SER A 64 9.68 -16.17 -14.65
C SER A 64 8.88 -15.04 -15.31
N LEU A 65 9.52 -13.88 -15.53
CA LEU A 65 8.90 -12.76 -16.27
C LEU A 65 8.57 -13.19 -17.71
N GLU A 66 9.39 -14.04 -18.33
CA GLU A 66 9.14 -14.59 -19.65
C GLU A 66 7.84 -15.41 -19.71
N THR A 67 7.55 -16.18 -18.66
CA THR A 67 6.28 -16.91 -18.55
C THR A 67 5.08 -15.95 -18.57
N LEU A 68 5.15 -14.82 -17.86
CA LEU A 68 4.08 -13.82 -17.86
C LEU A 68 3.90 -13.21 -19.26
N ARG A 69 5.00 -12.88 -19.93
CA ARG A 69 4.98 -12.32 -21.29
C ARG A 69 4.43 -13.30 -22.32
N THR A 70 4.88 -14.56 -22.27
CA THR A 70 4.45 -15.60 -23.20
C THR A 70 2.97 -15.96 -23.01
N LYS A 71 2.52 -16.07 -21.76
CA LYS A 71 1.12 -16.39 -21.47
C LYS A 71 0.16 -15.27 -21.89
N ASN A 72 0.63 -14.03 -21.89
CA ASN A 72 -0.12 -12.85 -22.30
C ASN A 72 -1.53 -12.76 -21.66
N ASP A 73 -1.65 -13.21 -20.43
CA ASP A 73 -2.86 -13.19 -19.63
C ASP A 73 -2.74 -12.10 -18.55
N ARG A 74 -3.48 -11.03 -18.71
CA ARG A 74 -3.45 -9.88 -17.81
C ARG A 74 -3.90 -10.23 -16.38
N GLY A 75 -4.91 -11.06 -16.23
CA GLY A 75 -5.42 -11.48 -14.92
C GLY A 75 -4.39 -12.28 -14.16
N TYR A 76 -3.80 -13.27 -14.84
CA TYR A 76 -2.71 -14.08 -14.30
C TYR A 76 -1.49 -13.23 -13.94
N ALA A 77 -1.07 -12.32 -14.81
CA ALA A 77 0.06 -11.44 -14.53
C ALA A 77 -0.18 -10.58 -13.29
N MET A 78 -1.37 -9.97 -13.16
CA MET A 78 -1.73 -9.19 -11.98
C MET A 78 -1.68 -10.02 -10.69
N GLN A 79 -2.18 -11.26 -10.73
CA GLN A 79 -2.14 -12.15 -9.58
C GLN A 79 -0.69 -12.43 -9.15
N ILE A 80 0.15 -12.91 -10.07
CA ILE A 80 1.56 -13.25 -9.81
C ILE A 80 2.34 -12.04 -9.29
N LEU A 81 2.19 -10.88 -9.95
CA LEU A 81 2.87 -9.65 -9.51
C LEU A 81 2.39 -9.18 -8.15
N GLY A 82 1.10 -9.30 -7.85
CA GLY A 82 0.55 -9.00 -6.53
C GLY A 82 1.10 -9.89 -5.44
N GLU A 83 1.18 -11.21 -5.69
CA GLU A 83 1.74 -12.19 -4.75
C GLU A 83 3.24 -11.98 -4.53
N GLY A 84 4.00 -11.78 -5.60
CA GLY A 84 5.44 -11.52 -5.52
C GLY A 84 5.75 -10.21 -4.81
N ALA A 85 5.05 -9.14 -5.15
CA ALA A 85 5.19 -7.85 -4.48
C ALA A 85 4.83 -7.94 -2.99
N ALA A 86 3.80 -8.71 -2.61
CA ALA A 86 3.44 -8.93 -1.22
C ALA A 86 4.58 -9.61 -0.44
N LYS A 87 5.22 -10.64 -1.01
CA LYS A 87 6.36 -11.32 -0.39
C LYS A 87 7.56 -10.37 -0.21
N VAL A 88 7.87 -9.57 -1.24
CA VAL A 88 8.97 -8.60 -1.20
C VAL A 88 8.70 -7.50 -0.17
N LEU A 89 7.49 -6.93 -0.13
CA LEU A 89 7.11 -5.91 0.83
C LEU A 89 7.17 -6.43 2.28
N ALA A 90 6.68 -7.64 2.52
CA ALA A 90 6.76 -8.27 3.84
C ALA A 90 8.20 -8.42 4.31
N GLU A 91 9.12 -8.82 3.42
CA GLU A 91 10.53 -8.97 3.74
C GLU A 91 11.22 -7.62 4.00
N LEU A 92 10.94 -6.59 3.18
CA LEU A 92 11.46 -5.24 3.40
C LEU A 92 10.99 -4.65 4.73
N ASN A 93 9.71 -4.87 5.07
CA ASN A 93 9.16 -4.45 6.36
C ASN A 93 9.84 -5.20 7.52
N ARG A 94 10.00 -6.52 7.42
CA ARG A 94 10.67 -7.35 8.44
C ARG A 94 12.11 -6.88 8.72
N LYS A 95 12.81 -6.41 7.67
CA LYS A 95 14.17 -5.83 7.76
C LYS A 95 14.19 -4.39 8.29
N GLY A 96 13.04 -3.74 8.48
CA GLY A 96 12.97 -2.32 8.83
C GLY A 96 13.51 -1.40 7.73
N SER A 97 13.42 -1.85 6.46
CA SER A 97 13.94 -1.11 5.30
C SER A 97 12.96 -0.08 4.76
N ILE A 98 11.69 -0.10 5.19
CA ILE A 98 10.64 0.82 4.76
C ILE A 98 9.84 1.34 5.96
N ASP A 99 9.41 2.60 5.87
CA ASP A 99 8.58 3.28 6.87
C ASP A 99 7.16 3.55 6.34
N ALA A 100 6.99 3.56 5.01
CA ALA A 100 5.71 3.79 4.34
C ALA A 100 5.71 3.24 2.93
N VAL A 101 4.51 3.04 2.35
CA VAL A 101 4.34 2.57 0.96
C VAL A 101 3.30 3.41 0.23
N ILE A 102 3.60 3.77 -1.01
CA ILE A 102 2.65 4.39 -1.94
C ILE A 102 2.69 3.68 -3.29
N GLY A 103 1.51 3.47 -3.87
CA GLY A 103 1.38 3.05 -5.25
C GLY A 103 0.29 3.82 -5.97
N MET A 104 0.35 3.84 -7.29
CA MET A 104 -0.66 4.50 -8.12
C MET A 104 -0.99 3.67 -9.35
N GLY A 105 -2.24 3.82 -9.81
CA GLY A 105 -2.61 3.23 -11.08
C GLY A 105 -4.09 3.23 -11.41
N GLY A 106 -4.39 2.71 -12.58
CA GLY A 106 -5.70 2.24 -12.99
C GLY A 106 -5.97 0.83 -12.45
N GLY A 107 -6.81 0.04 -13.13
CA GLY A 107 -7.26 -1.26 -12.63
C GLY A 107 -6.14 -2.21 -12.19
N SER A 108 -5.18 -2.51 -13.09
CA SER A 108 -4.08 -3.45 -12.78
C SER A 108 -3.13 -2.92 -11.71
N GLY A 109 -2.72 -1.64 -11.82
CA GLY A 109 -1.83 -1.03 -10.84
C GLY A 109 -2.45 -0.97 -9.45
N THR A 110 -3.75 -0.66 -9.36
CA THR A 110 -4.50 -0.69 -8.11
C THR A 110 -4.52 -2.09 -7.50
N TYR A 111 -4.87 -3.11 -8.30
CA TYR A 111 -4.91 -4.50 -7.83
C TYR A 111 -3.57 -4.94 -7.23
N VAL A 112 -2.47 -4.79 -7.99
CA VAL A 112 -1.14 -5.20 -7.55
C VAL A 112 -0.71 -4.42 -6.29
N THR A 113 -0.96 -3.11 -6.27
CA THR A 113 -0.65 -2.25 -5.12
C THR A 113 -1.38 -2.69 -3.86
N LEU A 114 -2.69 -2.87 -3.94
CA LEU A 114 -3.50 -3.26 -2.78
C LEU A 114 -3.14 -4.67 -2.30
N LYS A 115 -2.94 -5.61 -3.22
CA LYS A 115 -2.51 -6.97 -2.89
C LYS A 115 -1.16 -6.98 -2.18
N ALA A 116 -0.21 -6.18 -2.64
CA ALA A 116 1.08 -6.02 -1.98
C ALA A 116 0.95 -5.41 -0.58
N MET A 117 0.13 -4.35 -0.43
CA MET A 117 -0.08 -3.66 0.84
C MET A 117 -0.79 -4.52 1.90
N GLN A 118 -1.55 -5.54 1.50
CA GLN A 118 -2.17 -6.48 2.44
C GLN A 118 -1.13 -7.25 3.29
N SER A 119 0.10 -7.43 2.79
CA SER A 119 1.17 -8.11 3.53
C SER A 119 1.75 -7.28 4.67
N LEU A 120 1.47 -5.99 4.70
CA LEU A 120 2.06 -5.06 5.66
C LEU A 120 1.24 -4.98 6.95
N PRO A 121 1.87 -4.67 8.09
CA PRO A 121 1.18 -4.56 9.37
C PRO A 121 0.25 -3.34 9.42
N LEU A 122 -0.69 -3.37 10.34
CA LEU A 122 -1.47 -2.20 10.73
C LEU A 122 -0.55 -1.11 11.28
N GLY A 123 -0.90 0.15 11.00
CA GLY A 123 -0.15 1.32 11.44
C GLY A 123 1.08 1.68 10.59
N LEU A 124 1.57 0.84 9.67
CA LEU A 124 2.52 1.29 8.66
C LEU A 124 1.77 2.16 7.63
N PRO A 125 2.16 3.42 7.38
CA PRO A 125 1.48 4.29 6.41
C PRO A 125 1.41 3.68 5.01
N LYS A 126 0.20 3.63 4.43
CA LYS A 126 -0.08 3.04 3.12
C LYS A 126 -1.05 3.92 2.34
N ILE A 127 -0.65 4.41 1.17
CA ILE A 127 -1.54 5.17 0.27
C ILE A 127 -1.60 4.49 -1.10
N CYS A 128 -2.81 4.27 -1.60
CA CYS A 128 -3.05 3.87 -2.97
C CYS A 128 -3.82 4.97 -3.72
N LEU A 129 -3.13 5.67 -4.63
CA LEU A 129 -3.73 6.66 -5.52
C LEU A 129 -4.32 5.94 -6.74
N SER A 130 -5.64 5.96 -6.91
CA SER A 130 -6.31 5.04 -7.82
C SER A 130 -7.47 5.67 -8.58
N THR A 131 -7.61 5.29 -9.86
CA THR A 131 -8.83 5.55 -10.63
C THR A 131 -10.03 4.76 -10.10
N LEU A 132 -9.80 3.73 -9.30
CA LEU A 132 -10.84 2.86 -8.72
C LEU A 132 -11.17 3.19 -7.26
N ALA A 133 -10.58 4.24 -6.68
CA ALA A 133 -10.74 4.54 -5.25
C ALA A 133 -12.20 4.80 -4.81
N THR A 134 -13.11 5.06 -5.77
CA THR A 134 -14.55 5.25 -5.52
C THR A 134 -15.39 3.99 -5.80
N LYS A 135 -14.75 2.87 -6.14
CA LYS A 135 -15.40 1.57 -6.38
C LYS A 135 -15.32 0.70 -5.13
N ASP A 136 -16.12 -0.35 -5.11
CA ASP A 136 -15.98 -1.36 -4.06
C ASP A 136 -14.66 -2.13 -4.25
N LEU A 137 -13.76 -1.97 -3.30
CA LEU A 137 -12.45 -2.61 -3.22
C LEU A 137 -12.28 -3.37 -1.90
N SER A 138 -13.38 -3.64 -1.19
CA SER A 138 -13.39 -4.29 0.12
C SER A 138 -12.60 -5.60 0.14
N ASP A 139 -12.77 -6.46 -0.87
CA ASP A 139 -12.05 -7.72 -0.99
C ASP A 139 -10.53 -7.53 -1.15
N LEU A 140 -10.10 -6.42 -1.79
CA LEU A 140 -8.68 -6.09 -1.99
C LEU A 140 -8.06 -5.35 -0.81
N ILE A 141 -8.85 -4.68 0.00
CA ILE A 141 -8.38 -3.97 1.19
C ILE A 141 -8.40 -4.91 2.40
N GLY A 142 -9.45 -5.74 2.49
CA GLY A 142 -9.69 -6.58 3.66
C GLY A 142 -9.78 -5.74 4.93
N VAL A 143 -9.07 -6.15 5.98
CA VAL A 143 -9.03 -5.46 7.28
C VAL A 143 -7.79 -4.58 7.46
N LYS A 144 -7.28 -3.99 6.37
CA LYS A 144 -6.07 -3.17 6.40
C LYS A 144 -6.39 -1.67 6.37
N ASP A 145 -5.58 -0.90 7.08
CA ASP A 145 -5.62 0.55 7.18
C ASP A 145 -4.97 1.23 5.96
N ILE A 146 -5.49 0.95 4.75
CA ILE A 146 -4.99 1.53 3.51
C ILE A 146 -5.79 2.79 3.19
N LEU A 147 -5.12 3.91 2.99
CA LEU A 147 -5.73 5.14 2.52
C LEU A 147 -5.89 5.07 0.99
N LEU A 148 -7.14 5.05 0.53
CA LEU A 148 -7.46 5.17 -0.88
C LEU A 148 -7.64 6.65 -1.24
N MET A 149 -6.90 7.11 -2.27
CA MET A 149 -7.02 8.48 -2.77
C MET A 149 -7.48 8.44 -4.23
N PRO A 150 -8.62 9.06 -4.56
CA PRO A 150 -9.07 9.15 -5.95
C PRO A 150 -8.11 9.97 -6.79
N SER A 151 -7.70 9.44 -7.96
CA SER A 151 -6.89 10.19 -8.93
C SER A 151 -7.69 11.23 -9.71
N VAL A 152 -9.03 11.12 -9.67
CA VAL A 152 -10.02 11.94 -10.39
C VAL A 152 -9.93 11.79 -11.91
N VAL A 153 -8.71 11.79 -12.44
CA VAL A 153 -8.40 11.53 -13.87
C VAL A 153 -7.57 10.26 -14.01
N ASP A 154 -7.40 9.77 -15.23
CA ASP A 154 -6.54 8.61 -15.47
C ASP A 154 -5.09 8.89 -15.06
N VAL A 155 -4.44 7.87 -14.51
CA VAL A 155 -3.03 7.87 -14.11
C VAL A 155 -2.17 7.51 -15.33
N ALA A 156 -2.32 8.25 -16.43
CA ALA A 156 -1.60 8.00 -17.68
C ALA A 156 -0.56 9.08 -17.99
N ALA A 157 -0.89 10.34 -17.72
CA ALA A 157 -0.02 11.47 -18.02
C ALA A 157 -0.19 12.59 -16.98
N LEU A 158 0.86 13.41 -16.83
CA LEU A 158 0.84 14.58 -15.96
C LEU A 158 -0.05 15.68 -16.55
N ASN A 159 -0.95 16.21 -15.73
CA ASN A 159 -1.81 17.33 -16.08
C ASN A 159 -2.11 18.20 -14.85
N SER A 160 -2.85 19.29 -15.04
CA SER A 160 -3.17 20.26 -13.98
C SER A 160 -4.06 19.71 -12.88
N ILE A 161 -4.74 18.60 -13.07
CA ILE A 161 -5.60 17.95 -12.06
C ILE A 161 -4.79 16.96 -11.22
N ILE A 162 -4.03 16.06 -11.87
CA ILE A 162 -3.35 15.00 -11.14
C ILE A 162 -2.11 15.47 -10.39
N LYS A 163 -1.40 16.51 -10.87
CA LYS A 163 -0.20 17.03 -10.21
C LYS A 163 -0.44 17.44 -8.75
N PRO A 164 -1.43 18.31 -8.42
CA PRO A 164 -1.68 18.66 -7.02
C PRO A 164 -2.15 17.46 -6.18
N ILE A 165 -2.85 16.49 -6.77
CA ILE A 165 -3.26 15.28 -6.05
C ILE A 165 -2.05 14.43 -5.66
N ILE A 166 -1.08 14.26 -6.57
CA ILE A 166 0.18 13.56 -6.28
C ILE A 166 0.99 14.29 -5.20
N GLN A 167 1.06 15.62 -5.26
CA GLN A 167 1.73 16.42 -4.22
C GLN A 167 1.07 16.21 -2.85
N GLN A 168 -0.25 16.26 -2.79
CA GLN A 168 -1.00 16.02 -1.55
C GLN A 168 -0.79 14.59 -1.02
N ALA A 169 -0.79 13.58 -1.90
CA ALA A 169 -0.52 12.21 -1.51
C ALA A 169 0.88 12.03 -0.93
N ALA A 170 1.89 12.67 -1.54
CA ALA A 170 3.27 12.63 -1.05
C ALA A 170 3.40 13.31 0.32
N ALA A 171 2.86 14.53 0.46
CA ALA A 171 2.88 15.27 1.72
C ALA A 171 2.12 14.52 2.83
N ALA A 172 0.94 13.98 2.53
CA ALA A 172 0.16 13.19 3.47
C ALA A 172 0.94 11.95 3.95
N LEU A 173 1.55 11.19 3.04
CA LEU A 173 2.30 9.99 3.39
C LEU A 173 3.50 10.30 4.29
N VAL A 174 4.28 11.33 3.94
CA VAL A 174 5.44 11.75 4.75
C VAL A 174 4.98 12.28 6.12
N GLY A 175 3.87 13.06 6.16
CA GLY A 175 3.23 13.49 7.40
C GLY A 175 2.82 12.33 8.29
N MET A 176 2.22 11.27 7.73
CA MET A 176 1.86 10.05 8.46
C MET A 176 3.08 9.36 9.09
N CYS A 177 4.25 9.38 8.43
CA CYS A 177 5.49 8.84 9.00
C CYS A 177 5.98 9.64 10.23
N GLY A 178 5.66 10.93 10.30
CA GLY A 178 6.04 11.80 11.41
C GLY A 178 5.20 11.63 12.68
N VAL A 179 4.08 10.91 12.61
CA VAL A 179 3.22 10.67 13.76
C VAL A 179 3.96 9.79 14.78
N LYS A 180 4.22 10.36 15.95
CA LYS A 180 4.74 9.58 17.08
C LYS A 180 3.65 8.59 17.49
N ARG A 181 3.90 7.31 17.24
CA ARG A 181 3.04 6.27 17.79
C ARG A 181 3.13 6.39 19.31
N THR A 182 2.03 6.73 19.94
CA THR A 182 1.86 6.43 21.35
C THR A 182 1.72 4.92 21.39
N ASP A 183 2.80 4.22 21.73
CA ASP A 183 2.81 2.78 21.85
C ASP A 183 1.85 2.38 22.97
N GLY A 184 0.58 2.41 22.66
CA GLY A 184 -0.46 1.75 23.41
C GLY A 184 -0.48 0.25 23.09
N ALA A 185 0.71 -0.39 23.06
CA ALA A 185 0.75 -1.83 23.20
C ALA A 185 0.23 -2.11 24.61
N SER A 186 -1.11 -2.13 24.74
CA SER A 186 -1.76 -2.60 25.94
C SER A 186 -1.15 -3.94 26.28
N SER A 187 -0.59 -4.07 27.47
CA SER A 187 -0.15 -5.37 28.01
C SER A 187 -1.34 -6.29 28.26
N ARG A 188 -2.56 -5.80 28.05
CA ARG A 188 -3.80 -6.54 28.22
C ARG A 188 -3.97 -7.56 27.09
N GLN A 189 -4.51 -8.71 27.44
CA GLN A 189 -4.96 -9.67 26.43
C GLN A 189 -6.10 -9.06 25.60
N ARG A 190 -6.05 -9.29 24.29
CA ARG A 190 -6.99 -8.72 23.32
C ARG A 190 -8.08 -9.71 22.96
N ILE A 191 -9.32 -9.23 22.93
CA ILE A 191 -10.50 -10.00 22.52
C ILE A 191 -11.15 -9.28 21.34
N ALA A 192 -11.35 -10.01 20.24
CA ALA A 192 -12.09 -9.51 19.09
C ALA A 192 -13.55 -9.97 19.19
N ILE A 193 -14.50 -9.05 18.98
CA ILE A 193 -15.94 -9.35 18.97
C ILE A 193 -16.51 -8.85 17.65
N SER A 194 -17.27 -9.68 16.93
CA SER A 194 -18.07 -9.23 15.80
C SER A 194 -19.36 -8.57 16.28
N MET A 195 -19.71 -7.44 15.65
CA MET A 195 -20.90 -6.64 15.97
C MET A 195 -21.72 -6.38 14.72
N PHE A 196 -23.04 -6.54 14.85
CA PHE A 196 -24.03 -6.11 13.87
C PHE A 196 -25.02 -5.18 14.56
N GLY A 197 -25.74 -4.35 13.81
CA GLY A 197 -26.64 -3.35 14.38
C GLY A 197 -27.65 -3.90 15.40
N ASN A 198 -28.15 -5.11 15.18
CA ASN A 198 -29.08 -5.79 16.08
C ASN A 198 -28.42 -6.48 17.30
N THR A 199 -27.12 -6.55 17.36
CA THR A 199 -26.37 -7.17 18.47
C THR A 199 -25.63 -6.15 19.34
N SER A 200 -25.71 -4.84 19.04
CA SER A 200 -24.95 -3.78 19.71
C SER A 200 -25.12 -3.83 21.23
N VAL A 201 -26.34 -3.94 21.75
CA VAL A 201 -26.59 -3.97 23.20
C VAL A 201 -25.89 -5.17 23.87
N CYS A 202 -25.89 -6.32 23.23
CA CYS A 202 -25.20 -7.52 23.75
C CYS A 202 -23.68 -7.33 23.72
N VAL A 203 -23.15 -6.80 22.61
CA VAL A 203 -21.71 -6.55 22.46
C VAL A 203 -21.23 -5.51 23.46
N ASP A 204 -21.98 -4.41 23.68
CA ASP A 204 -21.64 -3.38 24.65
C ASP A 204 -21.57 -3.95 26.07
N HIS A 205 -22.55 -4.80 26.44
CA HIS A 205 -22.55 -5.45 27.76
C HIS A 205 -21.38 -6.43 27.92
N CYS A 206 -21.11 -7.25 26.92
CA CYS A 206 -19.95 -8.14 26.91
C CYS A 206 -18.62 -7.35 27.01
N THR A 207 -18.50 -6.25 26.29
CA THR A 207 -17.32 -5.37 26.32
C THR A 207 -17.08 -4.87 27.73
N GLN A 208 -18.09 -4.30 28.39
CA GLN A 208 -17.99 -3.83 29.79
C GLN A 208 -17.53 -4.92 30.76
N LEU A 209 -18.09 -6.13 30.64
CA LEU A 209 -17.73 -7.25 31.48
C LEU A 209 -16.29 -7.72 31.27
N LEU A 210 -15.82 -7.73 30.04
CA LEU A 210 -14.47 -8.14 29.67
C LEU A 210 -13.42 -7.08 30.04
N GLU A 211 -13.71 -5.80 29.80
CA GLU A 211 -12.85 -4.70 30.22
C GLU A 211 -12.69 -4.63 31.74
N ALA A 212 -13.76 -4.87 32.49
CA ALA A 212 -13.71 -4.97 33.96
C ALA A 212 -12.80 -6.12 34.44
N ARG A 213 -12.57 -7.13 33.61
CA ARG A 213 -11.62 -8.24 33.87
C ARG A 213 -10.20 -7.97 33.33
N GLY A 214 -9.93 -6.78 32.78
CA GLY A 214 -8.61 -6.37 32.34
C GLY A 214 -8.28 -6.72 30.87
N TYR A 215 -9.26 -7.14 30.08
CA TYR A 215 -9.07 -7.34 28.63
C TYR A 215 -9.18 -6.02 27.85
N GLU A 216 -8.53 -5.96 26.70
CA GLU A 216 -8.76 -4.95 25.66
C GLU A 216 -9.74 -5.55 24.65
N VAL A 217 -10.91 -4.93 24.47
CA VAL A 217 -11.96 -5.46 23.58
C VAL A 217 -12.03 -4.63 22.31
N MET A 218 -11.97 -5.30 21.16
CA MET A 218 -12.06 -4.68 19.83
C MET A 218 -13.31 -5.21 19.13
N ALA A 219 -14.29 -4.34 18.91
CA ALA A 219 -15.48 -4.67 18.12
C ALA A 219 -15.22 -4.44 16.62
N PHE A 220 -15.58 -5.44 15.82
CA PHE A 220 -15.48 -5.41 14.35
C PHE A 220 -16.88 -5.49 13.75
N HIS A 221 -17.14 -4.65 12.76
CA HIS A 221 -18.43 -4.56 12.07
C HIS A 221 -18.33 -5.19 10.68
#